data_2d9aae6af44fa1e4cf4256cdb615d5e0
#
_entry.id   2d9aae6af44fa1e4cf4256cdb615d5e0
#
_cell.length_a   1.000
_cell.length_b   1.000
_cell.length_c   1.000
_cell.angle_alpha   90.00
_cell.angle_beta   90.00
_cell.angle_gamma   90.00
#
_symmetry.space_group_name_H-M   'P 1'
#
loop_
_entity.id
_entity.type
_entity.pdbx_description
1 polymer ?
#
loop_
_entity_poly.entity_id
_entity_poly.type
_entity_poly.pdbx_seq_one_letter_code
_entity_poly.pdbx_strand_id
1 'polypeptide(L)'
;MRRMGSRGNSGPAEGGHIARLEWKRRLDKDADAREAFNRQVREEKERRRARREARVVPETNEGLVEYFLDTEARELEFEIAGLRPRLNKEFFDHLQLELGKLRFAVTRTKEMEDRLIELEAMQKVLLEGTEAYDKMETDLVLAKERLTKILQSKDRKLLEMVEQNELNRSVLALLDENIASALKNDQKEAAAFMENVRSAILKYITI
;
A
#
# COMPACT_ATOMS: atom_id res chain seq x y z
N MET A 1 42.72 27.53 9.83
CA MET A 1 41.57 27.11 8.96
C MET A 1 41.00 25.84 9.50
N ARG A 2 39.90 25.92 10.24
CA ARG A 2 39.14 24.75 10.75
C ARG A 2 38.09 24.36 9.70
N ARG A 3 38.20 23.16 9.13
CA ARG A 3 37.17 22.59 8.28
C ARG A 3 35.94 22.25 9.14
N MET A 4 34.84 22.97 8.93
CA MET A 4 33.52 22.56 9.43
C MET A 4 33.05 21.33 8.63
N GLY A 5 33.02 20.19 9.30
CA GLY A 5 32.40 18.98 8.76
C GLY A 5 30.88 19.16 8.68
N SER A 6 30.36 19.08 7.47
CA SER A 6 28.92 18.95 7.21
C SER A 6 28.42 17.68 7.88
N ARG A 7 27.71 17.82 8.98
CA ARG A 7 26.94 16.69 9.56
C ARG A 7 25.75 16.44 8.63
N GLY A 8 25.85 15.42 7.81
CA GLY A 8 24.74 14.92 7.04
C GLY A 8 23.55 14.63 7.95
N ASN A 9 22.39 15.19 7.59
CA ASN A 9 21.12 14.97 8.28
C ASN A 9 20.63 13.57 7.91
N SER A 10 21.15 12.54 8.59
CA SER A 10 20.67 11.16 8.46
C SER A 10 19.26 11.09 9.07
N GLY A 11 18.27 10.79 8.22
CA GLY A 11 16.88 10.59 8.64
C GLY A 11 16.72 9.36 9.57
N PRO A 12 15.55 9.17 10.18
CA PRO A 12 15.32 8.18 11.23
C PRO A 12 15.34 6.71 10.75
N ALA A 13 15.61 6.44 9.47
CA ALA A 13 15.61 5.10 8.91
C ALA A 13 16.78 4.22 9.39
N GLU A 14 17.89 4.82 9.79
CA GLU A 14 19.10 4.10 10.22
C GLU A 14 19.25 3.93 11.74
N GLY A 15 18.34 4.53 12.52
CA GLY A 15 18.36 4.48 13.99
C GLY A 15 17.29 3.55 14.53
N GLY A 16 17.63 2.81 15.62
CA GLY A 16 16.68 2.00 16.37
C GLY A 16 15.52 2.81 16.96
N HIS A 17 14.60 2.13 17.69
CA HIS A 17 13.38 2.73 18.26
C HIS A 17 13.63 4.02 19.06
N ILE A 18 14.71 4.08 19.82
CA ILE A 18 15.09 5.24 20.64
C ILE A 18 15.40 6.45 19.75
N ALA A 19 16.18 6.28 18.68
CA ALA A 19 16.52 7.36 17.75
C ALA A 19 15.26 7.93 17.05
N ARG A 20 14.28 7.08 16.73
CA ARG A 20 12.98 7.52 16.18
C ARG A 20 12.18 8.36 17.18
N LEU A 21 12.17 7.97 18.46
CA LEU A 21 11.48 8.72 19.51
C LEU A 21 12.14 10.08 19.77
N GLU A 22 13.47 10.15 19.80
CA GLU A 22 14.21 11.38 19.98
C GLU A 22 13.99 12.33 18.79
N TRP A 23 14.01 11.78 17.58
CA TRP A 23 13.74 12.55 16.36
C TRP A 23 12.31 13.09 16.34
N LYS A 24 11.31 12.29 16.73
CA LYS A 24 9.91 12.73 16.87
C LYS A 24 9.79 13.86 17.88
N ARG A 25 10.39 13.70 19.08
CA ARG A 25 10.41 14.73 20.12
C ARG A 25 11.07 16.04 19.65
N ARG A 26 12.08 15.95 18.79
CA ARG A 26 12.73 17.13 18.19
C ARG A 26 11.78 17.85 17.24
N LEU A 27 11.09 17.14 16.37
CA LEU A 27 10.08 17.69 15.47
C LEU A 27 8.90 18.34 16.22
N ASP A 28 8.50 17.74 17.37
CA ASP A 28 7.41 18.27 18.17
C ASP A 28 7.80 19.60 18.87
N LYS A 29 9.08 19.79 19.20
CA LYS A 29 9.60 20.97 19.91
C LYS A 29 10.08 22.09 19.00
N ASP A 30 10.49 21.78 17.79
CA ASP A 30 11.08 22.73 16.84
C ASP A 30 10.17 22.90 15.62
N ALA A 31 9.50 24.05 15.57
CA ALA A 31 8.56 24.38 14.50
C ALA A 31 9.27 24.48 13.13
N ASP A 32 10.49 25.02 13.10
CA ASP A 32 11.26 25.18 11.86
C ASP A 32 11.73 23.83 11.33
N ALA A 33 12.18 22.92 12.23
CA ALA A 33 12.54 21.56 11.86
C ALA A 33 11.34 20.77 11.33
N ARG A 34 10.16 20.96 11.93
CA ARG A 34 8.91 20.34 11.47
C ARG A 34 8.49 20.88 10.11
N GLU A 35 8.59 22.17 9.88
CA GLU A 35 8.25 22.76 8.59
C GLU A 35 9.24 22.32 7.49
N ALA A 36 10.54 22.30 7.79
CA ALA A 36 11.56 21.79 6.87
C ALA A 36 11.31 20.32 6.51
N PHE A 37 10.97 19.48 7.49
CA PHE A 37 10.60 18.09 7.26
C PHE A 37 9.36 17.96 6.39
N ASN A 38 8.29 18.69 6.69
CA ASN A 38 7.05 18.66 5.92
C ASN A 38 7.25 19.13 4.48
N ARG A 39 8.16 20.08 4.27
CA ARG A 39 8.57 20.54 2.93
C ARG A 39 9.29 19.42 2.17
N GLN A 40 10.28 18.77 2.79
CA GLN A 40 11.00 17.64 2.18
C GLN A 40 10.05 16.49 1.82
N VAL A 41 9.10 16.17 2.70
CA VAL A 41 8.08 15.13 2.42
C VAL A 41 7.21 15.50 1.23
N ARG A 42 6.80 16.77 1.11
CA ARG A 42 6.02 17.25 -0.04
C ARG A 42 6.82 17.17 -1.33
N GLU A 43 8.05 17.70 -1.33
CA GLU A 43 8.95 17.67 -2.49
C GLU A 43 9.22 16.23 -2.96
N GLU A 44 9.48 15.31 -2.02
CA GLU A 44 9.68 13.89 -2.35
C GLU A 44 8.40 13.25 -2.93
N LYS A 45 7.23 13.58 -2.37
CA LYS A 45 5.94 13.09 -2.89
C LYS A 45 5.66 13.61 -4.29
N GLU A 46 5.92 14.91 -4.55
CA GLU A 46 5.76 15.51 -5.87
C GLU A 46 6.74 14.92 -6.89
N ARG A 47 8.00 14.71 -6.48
CA ARG A 47 9.01 14.06 -7.32
C ARG A 47 8.63 12.63 -7.71
N ARG A 48 8.11 11.84 -6.77
CA ARG A 48 7.60 10.50 -7.05
C ARG A 48 6.41 10.52 -8.00
N ARG A 49 5.48 11.45 -7.76
CA ARG A 49 4.32 11.62 -8.65
C ARG A 49 4.75 11.97 -10.06
N ALA A 50 5.65 12.94 -10.23
CA ALA A 50 6.17 13.32 -11.53
C ALA A 50 6.88 12.15 -12.25
N ARG A 51 7.65 11.32 -11.51
CA ARG A 51 8.27 10.12 -12.07
C ARG A 51 7.24 9.10 -12.54
N ARG A 52 6.17 8.88 -11.78
CA ARG A 52 5.08 7.96 -12.18
C ARG A 52 4.36 8.48 -13.43
N GLU A 53 4.01 9.76 -13.46
CA GLU A 53 3.35 10.39 -14.60
C GLU A 53 4.22 10.39 -15.89
N ALA A 54 5.54 10.41 -15.74
CA ALA A 54 6.48 10.36 -16.86
C ALA A 54 6.75 8.93 -17.38
N ARG A 55 6.38 7.89 -16.64
CA ARG A 55 6.58 6.49 -17.05
C ARG A 55 5.56 6.09 -18.10
N VAL A 56 6.05 5.55 -19.20
CA VAL A 56 5.21 4.96 -20.24
C VAL A 56 5.09 3.46 -19.96
N VAL A 57 3.87 3.00 -19.73
CA VAL A 57 3.60 1.56 -19.54
C VAL A 57 3.60 0.87 -20.90
N PRO A 58 4.45 -0.15 -21.12
CA PRO A 58 4.50 -0.87 -22.39
C PRO A 58 3.21 -1.65 -22.66
N GLU A 59 2.86 -1.85 -23.92
CA GLU A 59 1.67 -2.61 -24.30
C GLU A 59 1.90 -4.14 -24.30
N THR A 60 3.13 -4.59 -24.54
CA THR A 60 3.48 -5.99 -24.64
C THR A 60 3.85 -6.62 -23.29
N ASN A 61 3.67 -7.93 -23.13
CA ASN A 61 4.08 -8.65 -21.93
C ASN A 61 5.60 -8.62 -21.74
N GLU A 62 6.37 -8.74 -22.82
CA GLU A 62 7.83 -8.60 -22.80
C GLU A 62 8.27 -7.23 -22.27
N GLY A 63 7.70 -6.15 -22.82
CA GLY A 63 7.97 -4.80 -22.33
C GLY A 63 7.54 -4.61 -20.88
N LEU A 64 6.45 -5.26 -20.44
CA LEU A 64 5.97 -5.18 -19.06
C LEU A 64 6.92 -5.91 -18.08
N VAL A 65 7.58 -7.00 -18.51
CA VAL A 65 8.63 -7.66 -17.73
C VAL A 65 9.79 -6.68 -17.48
N GLU A 66 10.30 -6.02 -18.53
CA GLU A 66 11.37 -5.02 -18.38
C GLU A 66 10.94 -3.83 -17.52
N TYR A 67 9.69 -3.37 -17.69
CA TYR A 67 9.12 -2.29 -16.90
C TYR A 67 9.16 -2.60 -15.39
N PHE A 68 8.80 -3.81 -14.99
CA PHE A 68 8.83 -4.20 -13.58
C PHE A 68 10.26 -4.40 -13.05
N LEU A 69 11.19 -4.89 -13.87
CA LEU A 69 12.60 -5.00 -13.48
C LEU A 69 13.23 -3.62 -13.23
N ASP A 70 12.88 -2.63 -14.03
CA ASP A 70 13.33 -1.24 -13.87
C ASP A 70 12.59 -0.47 -12.76
N THR A 71 11.57 -1.10 -12.13
CA THR A 71 10.77 -0.46 -11.11
C THR A 71 11.47 -0.53 -9.74
N GLU A 72 11.61 0.62 -9.07
CA GLU A 72 12.15 0.65 -7.70
C GLU A 72 11.28 -0.18 -6.75
N ALA A 73 11.88 -0.97 -5.85
CA ALA A 73 11.17 -1.88 -4.94
C ALA A 73 10.03 -1.21 -4.16
N ARG A 74 10.21 0.04 -3.74
CA ARG A 74 9.20 0.83 -3.01
C ARG A 74 8.03 1.32 -3.87
N GLU A 75 8.13 1.24 -5.19
CA GLU A 75 7.06 1.62 -6.12
C GLU A 75 6.31 0.38 -6.66
N LEU A 76 6.83 -0.83 -6.45
CA LEU A 76 6.27 -2.07 -6.98
C LEU A 76 4.82 -2.30 -6.56
N GLU A 77 4.49 -2.08 -5.28
CA GLU A 77 3.10 -2.25 -4.80
C GLU A 77 2.13 -1.32 -5.52
N PHE A 78 2.53 -0.07 -5.75
CA PHE A 78 1.72 0.89 -6.49
C PHE A 78 1.53 0.48 -7.94
N GLU A 79 2.61 0.04 -8.61
CA GLU A 79 2.57 -0.39 -10.01
C GLU A 79 1.77 -1.69 -10.18
N ILE A 80 1.89 -2.64 -9.25
CA ILE A 80 1.08 -3.86 -9.22
C ILE A 80 -0.41 -3.51 -9.12
N ALA A 81 -0.79 -2.61 -8.21
CA ALA A 81 -2.17 -2.18 -8.05
C ALA A 81 -2.72 -1.50 -9.32
N GLY A 82 -1.94 -0.59 -9.93
CA GLY A 82 -2.32 0.12 -11.15
C GLY A 82 -2.41 -0.77 -12.39
N LEU A 83 -1.56 -1.79 -12.45
CA LEU A 83 -1.45 -2.70 -13.59
C LEU A 83 -2.09 -4.08 -13.33
N ARG A 84 -2.82 -4.24 -12.21
CA ARG A 84 -3.42 -5.53 -11.83
C ARG A 84 -4.20 -6.22 -12.95
N PRO A 85 -5.04 -5.53 -13.77
CA PRO A 85 -5.76 -6.16 -14.87
C PRO A 85 -4.86 -6.78 -15.94
N ARG A 86 -3.62 -6.29 -16.08
CA ARG A 86 -2.63 -6.78 -17.03
C ARG A 86 -1.76 -7.91 -16.48
N LEU A 87 -1.68 -8.02 -15.15
CA LEU A 87 -0.98 -9.12 -14.45
C LEU A 87 -1.90 -10.36 -14.39
N ASN A 88 -2.29 -10.83 -15.55
CA ASN A 88 -3.18 -11.96 -15.76
C ASN A 88 -2.37 -13.25 -16.07
N LYS A 89 -3.09 -14.33 -16.34
CA LYS A 89 -2.48 -15.62 -16.67
C LYS A 89 -1.53 -15.54 -17.87
N GLU A 90 -1.87 -14.78 -18.91
CA GLU A 90 -1.05 -14.65 -20.13
C GLU A 90 0.30 -14.00 -19.83
N PHE A 91 0.31 -12.98 -18.96
CA PHE A 91 1.54 -12.36 -18.49
C PHE A 91 2.43 -13.33 -17.71
N PHE A 92 1.85 -14.07 -16.75
CA PHE A 92 2.61 -15.02 -15.95
C PHE A 92 3.09 -16.24 -16.78
N ASP A 93 2.31 -16.70 -17.76
CA ASP A 93 2.73 -17.74 -18.71
C ASP A 93 3.92 -17.25 -19.55
N HIS A 94 3.90 -15.99 -20.01
CA HIS A 94 5.02 -15.40 -20.74
C HIS A 94 6.28 -15.31 -19.85
N LEU A 95 6.16 -14.82 -18.63
CA LEU A 95 7.26 -14.73 -17.66
C LEU A 95 7.84 -16.13 -17.37
N GLN A 96 6.99 -17.13 -17.19
CA GLN A 96 7.41 -18.51 -16.99
C GLN A 96 8.16 -19.08 -18.21
N LEU A 97 7.76 -18.71 -19.43
CA LEU A 97 8.45 -19.07 -20.64
C LEU A 97 9.86 -18.46 -20.70
N GLU A 98 10.01 -17.18 -20.37
CA GLU A 98 11.31 -16.49 -20.30
C GLU A 98 12.24 -17.15 -19.27
N LEU A 99 11.73 -17.44 -18.09
CA LEU A 99 12.44 -18.17 -17.05
C LEU A 99 12.86 -19.56 -17.54
N GLY A 100 11.98 -20.26 -18.25
CA GLY A 100 12.24 -21.57 -18.82
C GLY A 100 13.39 -21.53 -19.84
N LYS A 101 13.42 -20.56 -20.75
CA LYS A 101 14.51 -20.37 -21.71
C LYS A 101 15.87 -20.23 -21.02
N LEU A 102 15.95 -19.46 -19.94
CA LEU A 102 17.18 -19.28 -19.18
C LEU A 102 17.56 -20.52 -18.35
N ARG A 103 16.60 -21.19 -17.72
CA ARG A 103 16.82 -22.36 -16.89
C ARG A 103 17.34 -23.56 -17.70
N PHE A 104 16.84 -23.73 -18.93
CA PHE A 104 17.18 -24.89 -19.78
C PHE A 104 18.22 -24.58 -20.88
N ALA A 105 18.84 -23.38 -20.81
CA ALA A 105 19.93 -23.04 -21.71
C ALA A 105 21.10 -24.04 -21.55
N VAL A 106 21.60 -24.59 -22.67
CA VAL A 106 22.68 -25.57 -22.70
C VAL A 106 24.00 -24.98 -22.18
N THR A 107 24.24 -23.70 -22.53
CA THR A 107 25.39 -22.93 -22.04
C THR A 107 24.85 -21.68 -21.37
N ARG A 108 25.26 -21.43 -20.14
CA ARG A 108 24.87 -20.22 -19.41
C ARG A 108 26.04 -19.28 -19.31
N THR A 109 25.81 -18.02 -19.67
CA THR A 109 26.74 -16.94 -19.37
C THR A 109 26.41 -16.38 -18.00
N LYS A 110 27.31 -15.60 -17.44
CA LYS A 110 27.07 -14.92 -16.15
C LYS A 110 25.88 -13.98 -16.23
N GLU A 111 25.74 -13.26 -17.33
CA GLU A 111 24.61 -12.33 -17.58
C GLU A 111 23.26 -13.09 -17.60
N MET A 112 23.24 -14.31 -18.15
CA MET A 112 22.03 -15.15 -18.12
C MET A 112 21.70 -15.64 -16.71
N GLU A 113 22.70 -15.94 -15.89
CA GLU A 113 22.52 -16.33 -14.50
C GLU A 113 21.99 -15.15 -13.66
N ASP A 114 22.61 -13.98 -13.81
CA ASP A 114 22.16 -12.76 -13.13
C ASP A 114 20.71 -12.42 -13.53
N ARG A 115 20.40 -12.48 -14.83
CA ARG A 115 19.04 -12.25 -15.34
C ARG A 115 18.02 -13.27 -14.81
N LEU A 116 18.41 -14.54 -14.69
CA LEU A 116 17.56 -15.56 -14.12
C LEU A 116 17.19 -15.24 -12.67
N ILE A 117 18.16 -14.83 -11.86
CA ILE A 117 17.96 -14.44 -10.46
C ILE A 117 17.00 -13.25 -10.34
N GLU A 118 17.20 -12.22 -11.18
CA GLU A 118 16.34 -11.03 -11.21
C GLU A 118 14.89 -11.39 -11.57
N LEU A 119 14.69 -12.19 -12.61
CA LEU A 119 13.36 -12.63 -13.05
C LEU A 119 12.66 -13.53 -12.01
N GLU A 120 13.39 -14.42 -11.35
CA GLU A 120 12.83 -15.26 -10.27
C GLU A 120 12.40 -14.41 -9.07
N ALA A 121 13.23 -13.45 -8.66
CA ALA A 121 12.90 -12.52 -7.59
C ALA A 121 11.68 -11.68 -7.95
N MET A 122 11.64 -11.13 -9.17
CA MET A 122 10.51 -10.35 -9.66
C MET A 122 9.24 -11.18 -9.73
N GLN A 123 9.28 -12.38 -10.27
CA GLN A 123 8.13 -13.30 -10.35
C GLN A 123 7.51 -13.51 -8.97
N LYS A 124 8.34 -13.78 -7.97
CA LYS A 124 7.90 -13.98 -6.59
C LYS A 124 7.18 -12.75 -6.06
N VAL A 125 7.77 -11.56 -6.22
CA VAL A 125 7.19 -10.30 -5.74
C VAL A 125 5.87 -9.99 -6.45
N LEU A 126 5.78 -10.23 -7.76
CA LEU A 126 4.56 -10.00 -8.52
C LEU A 126 3.43 -10.97 -8.11
N LEU A 127 3.75 -12.25 -7.87
CA LEU A 127 2.76 -13.23 -7.41
C LEU A 127 2.24 -12.87 -6.01
N GLU A 128 3.14 -12.62 -5.06
CA GLU A 128 2.77 -12.22 -3.70
C GLU A 128 1.98 -10.91 -3.67
N GLY A 129 2.41 -9.93 -4.48
CA GLY A 129 1.76 -8.63 -4.58
C GLY A 129 0.38 -8.69 -5.22
N THR A 130 0.18 -9.49 -6.26
CA THR A 130 -1.12 -9.69 -6.90
C THR A 130 -2.09 -10.43 -5.98
N GLU A 131 -1.63 -11.45 -5.26
CA GLU A 131 -2.44 -12.18 -4.28
C GLU A 131 -2.86 -11.26 -3.12
N ALA A 132 -1.94 -10.46 -2.60
CA ALA A 132 -2.22 -9.49 -1.54
C ALA A 132 -3.24 -8.43 -1.98
N TYR A 133 -3.12 -7.93 -3.22
CA TYR A 133 -4.06 -6.98 -3.80
C TYR A 133 -5.46 -7.58 -3.96
N ASP A 134 -5.58 -8.78 -4.53
CA ASP A 134 -6.86 -9.48 -4.74
C ASP A 134 -7.55 -9.76 -3.41
N LYS A 135 -6.80 -10.17 -2.39
CA LYS A 135 -7.32 -10.35 -1.04
C LYS A 135 -7.83 -9.04 -0.45
N MET A 136 -7.06 -7.96 -0.58
CA MET A 136 -7.47 -6.63 -0.09
C MET A 136 -8.76 -6.16 -0.78
N GLU A 137 -8.87 -6.34 -2.10
CA GLU A 137 -10.07 -5.97 -2.87
C GLU A 137 -11.28 -6.79 -2.43
N THR A 138 -11.12 -8.10 -2.24
CA THR A 138 -12.17 -9.00 -1.73
C THR A 138 -12.61 -8.58 -0.32
N ASP A 139 -11.66 -8.31 0.57
CA ASP A 139 -11.93 -7.86 1.95
C ASP A 139 -12.68 -6.53 1.96
N LEU A 140 -12.35 -5.62 1.04
CA LEU A 140 -13.02 -4.32 0.89
C LEU A 140 -14.46 -4.48 0.40
N VAL A 141 -14.72 -5.35 -0.57
CA VAL A 141 -16.08 -5.65 -1.06
C VAL A 141 -16.93 -6.23 0.07
N LEU A 142 -16.42 -7.24 0.78
CA LEU A 142 -17.09 -7.83 1.93
C LEU A 142 -17.36 -6.83 3.04
N ALA A 143 -16.39 -5.95 3.33
CA ALA A 143 -16.57 -4.91 4.33
C ALA A 143 -17.65 -3.88 3.92
N LYS A 144 -17.75 -3.50 2.65
CA LYS A 144 -18.81 -2.64 2.11
C LYS A 144 -20.19 -3.29 2.24
N GLU A 145 -20.31 -4.58 1.90
CA GLU A 145 -21.56 -5.31 2.05
C GLU A 145 -21.99 -5.39 3.52
N ARG A 146 -21.06 -5.70 4.42
CA ARG A 146 -21.32 -5.74 5.87
C ARG A 146 -21.76 -4.39 6.41
N LEU A 147 -21.04 -3.32 6.04
CA LEU A 147 -21.40 -1.97 6.44
C LEU A 147 -22.81 -1.59 5.93
N THR A 148 -23.14 -1.91 4.69
CA THR A 148 -24.48 -1.68 4.14
C THR A 148 -25.57 -2.41 4.95
N LYS A 149 -25.34 -3.68 5.31
CA LYS A 149 -26.24 -4.46 6.17
C LYS A 149 -26.42 -3.81 7.54
N ILE A 150 -25.34 -3.32 8.15
CA ILE A 150 -25.36 -2.64 9.45
C ILE A 150 -26.19 -1.36 9.37
N LEU A 151 -25.94 -0.50 8.39
CA LEU A 151 -26.64 0.80 8.24
C LEU A 151 -28.13 0.63 7.91
N GLN A 152 -28.53 -0.47 7.28
CA GLN A 152 -29.92 -0.79 6.95
C GLN A 152 -30.66 -1.56 8.05
N SER A 153 -29.97 -2.05 9.08
CA SER A 153 -30.53 -2.95 10.09
C SER A 153 -30.79 -2.23 11.42
N LYS A 154 -31.80 -2.73 12.15
CA LYS A 154 -32.03 -2.37 13.55
C LYS A 154 -31.12 -3.23 14.45
N ASP A 155 -30.92 -2.78 15.69
CA ASP A 155 -29.94 -3.30 16.69
C ASP A 155 -29.81 -4.83 16.79
N ARG A 156 -30.87 -5.58 16.52
CA ARG A 156 -30.87 -7.04 16.62
C ARG A 156 -29.91 -7.73 15.64
N LYS A 157 -29.78 -7.19 14.43
CA LYS A 157 -28.85 -7.77 13.43
C LYS A 157 -27.40 -7.51 13.75
N LEU A 158 -27.10 -6.45 14.48
CA LEU A 158 -25.72 -6.17 14.92
C LEU A 158 -25.19 -7.30 15.82
N LEU A 159 -26.01 -7.82 16.73
CA LEU A 159 -25.65 -8.94 17.58
C LEU A 159 -25.40 -10.23 16.79
N GLU A 160 -26.24 -10.53 15.82
CA GLU A 160 -26.04 -11.68 14.94
C GLU A 160 -24.73 -11.58 14.15
N MET A 161 -24.36 -10.39 13.66
CA MET A 161 -23.09 -10.15 12.96
C MET A 161 -21.87 -10.25 13.89
N VAL A 162 -22.02 -9.89 15.18
CA VAL A 162 -20.98 -10.13 16.20
C VAL A 162 -20.75 -11.62 16.40
N GLU A 163 -21.82 -12.41 16.58
CA GLU A 163 -21.76 -13.85 16.78
C GLU A 163 -21.14 -14.57 15.57
N GLN A 164 -21.37 -14.05 14.36
CA GLN A 164 -20.80 -14.57 13.11
C GLN A 164 -19.38 -14.07 12.83
N ASN A 165 -18.80 -13.27 13.74
CA ASN A 165 -17.48 -12.64 13.57
C ASN A 165 -17.34 -11.82 12.26
N GLU A 166 -18.44 -11.22 11.81
CA GLU A 166 -18.47 -10.39 10.60
C GLU A 166 -17.97 -8.95 10.83
N LEU A 167 -17.91 -8.51 12.09
CA LEU A 167 -17.42 -7.18 12.46
C LEU A 167 -15.90 -7.22 12.63
N ASN A 168 -15.20 -6.56 11.74
CA ASN A 168 -13.74 -6.51 11.72
C ASN A 168 -13.22 -5.06 11.56
N ARG A 169 -11.90 -4.91 11.60
CA ARG A 169 -11.23 -3.61 11.45
C ARG A 169 -11.53 -2.93 10.11
N SER A 170 -11.72 -3.69 9.03
CA SER A 170 -12.03 -3.14 7.71
C SER A 170 -13.41 -2.47 7.68
N VAL A 171 -14.40 -3.03 8.38
CA VAL A 171 -15.74 -2.42 8.54
C VAL A 171 -15.64 -1.11 9.33
N LEU A 172 -14.85 -1.07 10.41
CA LEU A 172 -14.62 0.15 11.19
C LEU A 172 -13.90 1.22 10.36
N ALA A 173 -12.87 0.86 9.61
CA ALA A 173 -12.15 1.78 8.75
C ALA A 173 -13.05 2.42 7.69
N LEU A 174 -13.91 1.63 7.03
CA LEU A 174 -14.90 2.13 6.08
C LEU A 174 -15.94 3.03 6.76
N LEU A 175 -16.36 2.71 7.98
CA LEU A 175 -17.30 3.54 8.74
C LEU A 175 -16.67 4.89 9.10
N ASP A 176 -15.41 4.89 9.55
CA ASP A 176 -14.65 6.12 9.84
C ASP A 176 -14.48 6.99 8.58
N GLU A 177 -14.20 6.39 7.42
CA GLU A 177 -14.12 7.09 6.13
C GLU A 177 -15.46 7.71 5.73
N ASN A 178 -16.56 6.97 5.90
CA ASN A 178 -17.90 7.49 5.61
C ASN A 178 -18.31 8.62 6.56
N ILE A 179 -17.98 8.53 7.85
CA ILE A 179 -18.18 9.62 8.82
C ILE A 179 -17.42 10.87 8.39
N ALA A 180 -16.12 10.72 8.06
CA ALA A 180 -15.30 11.84 7.61
C ALA A 180 -15.84 12.47 6.31
N SER A 181 -16.32 11.66 5.38
CA SER A 181 -16.95 12.13 4.13
C SER A 181 -18.26 12.86 4.40
N ALA A 182 -19.13 12.35 5.29
CA ALA A 182 -20.38 12.98 5.66
C ALA A 182 -20.16 14.35 6.34
N LEU A 183 -19.18 14.44 7.25
CA LEU A 183 -18.80 15.70 7.88
C LEU A 183 -18.27 16.71 6.87
N LYS A 184 -17.44 16.28 5.91
CA LYS A 184 -16.91 17.13 4.84
C LYS A 184 -18.02 17.69 3.94
N ASN A 185 -19.10 16.94 3.75
CA ASN A 185 -20.24 17.30 2.92
C ASN A 185 -21.37 17.96 3.73
N ASP A 186 -21.13 18.39 4.97
CA ASP A 186 -22.08 19.01 5.91
C ASP A 186 -23.33 18.16 6.24
N GLN A 187 -23.21 16.83 6.08
CA GLN A 187 -24.26 15.85 6.39
C GLN A 187 -24.20 15.43 7.87
N LYS A 188 -24.45 16.37 8.79
CA LYS A 188 -24.24 16.17 10.24
C LYS A 188 -25.11 15.09 10.86
N GLU A 189 -26.35 14.92 10.39
CA GLU A 189 -27.27 13.89 10.90
C GLU A 189 -26.78 12.49 10.50
N ALA A 190 -26.33 12.31 9.25
CA ALA A 190 -25.77 11.06 8.79
C ALA A 190 -24.46 10.71 9.53
N ALA A 191 -23.60 11.69 9.75
CA ALA A 191 -22.37 11.52 10.52
C ALA A 191 -22.69 11.09 11.97
N ALA A 192 -23.59 11.76 12.66
CA ALA A 192 -24.00 11.43 14.02
C ALA A 192 -24.61 10.04 14.14
N PHE A 193 -25.43 9.62 13.16
CA PHE A 193 -25.96 8.27 13.09
C PHE A 193 -24.84 7.23 12.96
N MET A 194 -23.91 7.43 12.05
CA MET A 194 -22.76 6.53 11.83
C MET A 194 -21.81 6.49 13.03
N GLU A 195 -21.62 7.59 13.76
CA GLU A 195 -20.84 7.62 15.01
C GLU A 195 -21.52 6.78 16.13
N ASN A 196 -22.85 6.81 16.22
CA ASN A 196 -23.58 5.94 17.14
C ASN A 196 -23.39 4.47 16.78
N VAL A 197 -23.50 4.13 15.50
CA VAL A 197 -23.24 2.75 15.01
C VAL A 197 -21.81 2.33 15.32
N ARG A 198 -20.82 3.20 15.07
CA ARG A 198 -19.41 2.98 15.42
C ARG A 198 -19.22 2.67 16.90
N SER A 199 -19.83 3.47 17.75
CA SER A 199 -19.76 3.30 19.22
C SER A 199 -20.38 1.98 19.66
N ALA A 200 -21.45 1.53 19.00
CA ALA A 200 -22.07 0.25 19.26
C ALA A 200 -21.15 -0.92 18.84
N ILE A 201 -20.55 -0.84 17.65
CA ILE A 201 -19.62 -1.86 17.13
C ILE A 201 -18.38 -2.00 18.02
N LEU A 202 -17.80 -0.88 18.48
CA LEU A 202 -16.61 -0.89 19.33
C LEU A 202 -16.78 -1.61 20.67
N LYS A 203 -18.03 -1.77 21.15
CA LYS A 203 -18.30 -2.56 22.37
C LYS A 203 -18.06 -4.05 22.18
N TYR A 204 -18.09 -4.52 20.94
CA TYR A 204 -18.01 -5.94 20.60
C TYR A 204 -16.69 -6.33 19.93
N ILE A 205 -15.98 -5.39 19.35
CA ILE A 205 -14.65 -5.67 18.79
C ILE A 205 -13.61 -5.50 19.91
N THR A 206 -13.10 -6.62 20.41
CA THR A 206 -11.94 -6.62 21.30
C THR A 206 -10.70 -6.28 20.46
N ILE A 207 -10.05 -5.18 20.80
CA ILE A 207 -8.84 -4.68 20.12
C ILE A 207 -7.62 -5.47 20.59
#